data_9046dc90820b931c7bf7ff96f24851cd
#
_entry.id   9046dc90820b931c7bf7ff96f24851cd
#
_cell.length_a   1.000
_cell.length_b   1.000
_cell.length_c   1.000
_cell.angle_alpha   90.00
_cell.angle_beta   90.00
_cell.angle_gamma   90.00
#
_symmetry.space_group_name_H-M   'P 1'
#
loop_
_entity.id
_entity.type
_entity.pdbx_description
1 polymer ?
#
loop_
_entity_poly.entity_id
_entity_poly.type
_entity_poly.pdbx_seq_one_letter_code
_entity_poly.pdbx_strand_id
1 'polypeptide(L)'
;MKNFFLASILVVLFNTSYSQNNEGFFGEKFSITELEEYVSVRENIYDKSNYNVIIEGEILSSCPMKGCWMKIRAEKDTILVRFKDYGFFVPKAGIEGDKAIINGKMSIEKLSVDLLRHYAEDAGKSKDEIEKITKPEVSLTFLADGVFIENL
;
A
#
# COMPACT_ATOMS: atom_id res chain seq x y z
N MET A 1 6.29 11.92 -74.56
CA MET A 1 5.95 12.66 -73.31
C MET A 1 5.42 11.65 -72.32
N LYS A 2 6.28 11.17 -71.40
CA LYS A 2 5.90 10.18 -70.40
C LYS A 2 5.71 10.88 -69.06
N ASN A 3 4.48 10.96 -68.57
CA ASN A 3 4.17 11.53 -67.25
C ASN A 3 4.50 10.50 -66.19
N PHE A 4 5.51 10.77 -65.36
CA PHE A 4 5.82 10.03 -64.16
C PHE A 4 4.94 10.57 -63.02
N PHE A 5 3.95 9.81 -62.62
CA PHE A 5 3.21 10.07 -61.37
C PHE A 5 4.01 9.51 -60.17
N LEU A 6 4.63 10.36 -59.41
CA LEU A 6 5.24 10.01 -58.15
C LEU A 6 4.16 9.97 -57.09
N ALA A 7 3.69 8.77 -56.74
CA ALA A 7 2.81 8.55 -55.62
C ALA A 7 3.63 8.61 -54.31
N SER A 8 3.51 9.73 -53.58
CA SER A 8 4.13 9.90 -52.27
C SER A 8 3.27 9.16 -51.22
N ILE A 9 3.74 7.99 -50.78
CA ILE A 9 3.11 7.24 -49.67
C ILE A 9 3.49 7.94 -48.36
N LEU A 10 2.57 8.70 -47.80
CA LEU A 10 2.69 9.28 -46.48
C LEU A 10 2.45 8.17 -45.40
N VAL A 11 3.52 7.59 -44.89
CA VAL A 11 3.45 6.64 -43.79
C VAL A 11 3.21 7.42 -42.49
N VAL A 12 1.96 7.49 -42.05
CA VAL A 12 1.59 8.05 -40.75
C VAL A 12 1.96 6.99 -39.68
N LEU A 13 3.09 7.18 -39.04
CA LEU A 13 3.46 6.41 -37.84
C LEU A 13 2.55 6.82 -36.68
N PHE A 14 1.52 6.02 -36.41
CA PHE A 14 0.76 6.12 -35.19
C PHE A 14 1.68 5.71 -34.03
N ASN A 15 2.29 6.69 -33.37
CA ASN A 15 2.88 6.48 -32.06
C ASN A 15 1.73 6.28 -31.07
N THR A 16 1.33 5.04 -30.82
CA THR A 16 0.50 4.72 -29.68
C THR A 16 1.34 4.91 -28.42
N SER A 17 1.30 6.10 -27.86
CA SER A 17 1.80 6.33 -26.51
C SER A 17 0.91 5.50 -25.58
N TYR A 18 1.39 4.35 -25.15
CA TYR A 18 0.82 3.67 -23.99
C TYR A 18 1.11 4.57 -22.79
N SER A 19 0.12 5.37 -22.42
CA SER A 19 0.10 5.97 -21.08
C SER A 19 0.10 4.82 -20.09
N GLN A 20 1.22 4.57 -19.44
CA GLN A 20 1.23 3.72 -18.26
C GLN A 20 0.45 4.50 -17.22
N ASN A 21 -0.83 4.16 -17.02
CA ASN A 21 -1.62 4.66 -15.93
C ASN A 21 -0.88 4.28 -14.65
N ASN A 22 -0.27 5.27 -14.02
CA ASN A 22 0.35 5.15 -12.69
C ASN A 22 -0.70 5.32 -11.59
N GLU A 23 -1.96 5.34 -11.97
CA GLU A 23 -3.10 5.41 -11.07
C GLU A 23 -3.05 4.20 -10.15
N GLY A 24 -3.14 4.47 -8.85
CA GLY A 24 -3.13 3.45 -7.81
C GLY A 24 -1.77 3.11 -7.17
N PHE A 25 -0.62 3.53 -7.73
CA PHE A 25 0.69 3.30 -7.10
C PHE A 25 1.14 4.45 -6.20
N PHE A 26 1.58 4.11 -5.00
CA PHE A 26 2.16 4.99 -4.00
C PHE A 26 3.51 4.44 -3.54
N GLY A 27 4.54 5.27 -3.43
CA GLY A 27 5.91 4.84 -3.11
C GLY A 27 6.62 4.17 -4.29
N GLU A 28 7.42 3.15 -4.00
CA GLU A 28 8.15 2.40 -5.02
C GLU A 28 7.20 1.53 -5.85
N LYS A 29 7.42 1.49 -7.17
CA LYS A 29 6.69 0.58 -8.06
C LYS A 29 7.27 -0.83 -7.97
N PHE A 30 6.40 -1.79 -8.01
CA PHE A 30 6.75 -3.21 -7.95
C PHE A 30 5.86 -4.04 -8.88
N SER A 31 6.22 -5.29 -9.10
CA SER A 31 5.43 -6.22 -9.91
C SER A 31 4.28 -6.80 -9.07
N ILE A 32 3.05 -6.42 -9.38
CA ILE A 32 1.85 -6.94 -8.70
C ILE A 32 1.58 -8.43 -8.99
N THR A 33 2.32 -9.04 -9.93
CA THR A 33 2.20 -10.47 -10.26
C THR A 33 3.03 -11.38 -9.35
N GLU A 34 3.88 -10.81 -8.51
CA GLU A 34 4.73 -11.53 -7.55
C GLU A 34 4.06 -11.67 -6.17
N LEU A 35 2.73 -11.75 -6.16
CA LEU A 35 1.93 -11.85 -4.96
C LEU A 35 2.18 -13.17 -4.23
N GLU A 36 2.44 -13.10 -2.93
CA GLU A 36 2.57 -14.27 -2.07
C GLU A 36 1.25 -14.53 -1.31
N GLU A 37 0.93 -15.82 -1.12
CA GLU A 37 -0.21 -16.17 -0.30
C GLU A 37 0.02 -15.76 1.16
N TYR A 38 -0.87 -14.93 1.69
CA TYR A 38 -0.77 -14.40 3.05
C TYR A 38 -0.61 -15.49 4.12
N VAL A 39 -1.33 -16.61 3.99
CA VAL A 39 -1.25 -17.72 4.96
C VAL A 39 0.18 -18.25 5.05
N SER A 40 0.85 -18.44 3.92
CA SER A 40 2.25 -18.89 3.87
C SER A 40 3.20 -17.88 4.49
N VAL A 41 3.01 -16.60 4.21
CA VAL A 41 3.80 -15.51 4.82
C VAL A 41 3.60 -15.48 6.33
N ARG A 42 2.36 -15.62 6.78
CA ARG A 42 1.98 -15.58 8.20
C ARG A 42 2.55 -16.72 9.01
N GLU A 43 2.60 -17.94 8.45
CA GLU A 43 3.19 -19.10 9.09
C GLU A 43 4.70 -18.97 9.25
N ASN A 44 5.36 -18.34 8.28
CA ASN A 44 6.82 -18.20 8.28
C ASN A 44 7.34 -16.93 8.96
N ILE A 45 6.46 -16.05 9.47
CA ILE A 45 6.87 -14.73 10.00
C ILE A 45 7.80 -14.81 11.21
N TYR A 46 7.71 -15.88 12.02
CA TYR A 46 8.57 -16.07 13.18
C TYR A 46 10.00 -16.48 12.80
N ASP A 47 10.14 -17.21 11.71
CA ASP A 47 11.44 -17.71 11.23
C ASP A 47 12.10 -16.70 10.28
N LYS A 48 11.29 -15.90 9.59
CA LYS A 48 11.71 -14.98 8.53
C LYS A 48 11.31 -13.52 8.81
N SER A 49 11.32 -13.10 10.08
CA SER A 49 11.06 -11.71 10.42
C SER A 49 11.98 -10.79 9.60
N ASN A 50 11.39 -9.78 8.91
CA ASN A 50 12.06 -8.81 8.04
C ASN A 50 12.46 -9.29 6.62
N TYR A 51 11.84 -10.30 6.04
CA TYR A 51 12.00 -10.51 4.60
C TYR A 51 10.98 -9.68 3.78
N ASN A 52 11.34 -9.36 2.55
CA ASN A 52 10.44 -8.66 1.65
C ASN A 52 9.39 -9.62 1.12
N VAL A 53 8.13 -9.17 1.16
CA VAL A 53 6.97 -9.91 0.66
C VAL A 53 6.05 -8.96 -0.09
N ILE A 54 5.26 -9.52 -1.00
CA ILE A 54 4.16 -8.83 -1.65
C ILE A 54 2.88 -9.55 -1.26
N ILE A 55 2.01 -8.87 -0.51
CA ILE A 55 0.73 -9.42 -0.05
C ILE A 55 -0.42 -8.49 -0.41
N GLU A 56 -1.62 -9.05 -0.47
CA GLU A 56 -2.85 -8.27 -0.64
C GLU A 56 -3.70 -8.24 0.63
N GLY A 57 -4.54 -7.22 0.73
CA GLY A 57 -5.53 -7.11 1.78
C GLY A 57 -6.55 -6.03 1.48
N GLU A 58 -7.66 -6.06 2.20
CA GLU A 58 -8.70 -5.03 2.13
C GLU A 58 -8.35 -3.87 3.05
N ILE A 59 -8.43 -2.65 2.57
CA ILE A 59 -8.18 -1.44 3.36
C ILE A 59 -9.32 -1.25 4.37
N LEU A 60 -8.98 -1.23 5.64
CA LEU A 60 -9.93 -0.96 6.73
C LEU A 60 -10.00 0.52 7.09
N SER A 61 -8.87 1.20 7.04
CA SER A 61 -8.76 2.64 7.33
C SER A 61 -7.41 3.18 6.90
N SER A 62 -7.34 4.48 6.66
CA SER A 62 -6.09 5.23 6.50
C SER A 62 -6.02 6.39 7.51
N CYS A 63 -4.82 6.93 7.71
CA CYS A 63 -4.62 8.09 8.57
C CYS A 63 -5.38 9.31 8.04
N PRO A 64 -6.43 9.81 8.73
CA PRO A 64 -7.24 10.92 8.25
C PRO A 64 -6.49 12.26 8.26
N MET A 65 -5.39 12.35 9.01
CA MET A 65 -4.57 13.57 9.08
C MET A 65 -3.73 13.75 7.83
N LYS A 66 -2.99 12.70 7.41
CA LYS A 66 -2.01 12.79 6.31
C LYS A 66 -2.00 11.59 5.36
N GLY A 67 -2.69 10.48 5.68
CA GLY A 67 -2.53 9.22 4.93
C GLY A 67 -1.17 8.56 5.15
N CYS A 68 -0.56 8.75 6.32
CA CYS A 68 0.81 8.31 6.63
C CYS A 68 0.92 6.88 7.18
N TRP A 69 -0.18 6.24 7.40
CA TRP A 69 -0.34 4.83 7.72
C TRP A 69 -1.71 4.35 7.23
N MET A 70 -1.87 3.06 7.10
CA MET A 70 -3.17 2.44 6.88
C MET A 70 -3.27 1.12 7.65
N LYS A 71 -4.49 0.61 7.82
CA LYS A 71 -4.76 -0.74 8.30
C LYS A 71 -5.41 -1.53 7.19
N ILE A 72 -4.92 -2.74 6.97
CA ILE A 72 -5.51 -3.68 6.03
C ILE A 72 -5.96 -4.94 6.75
N ARG A 73 -6.95 -5.62 6.20
CA ARG A 73 -7.35 -6.96 6.58
C ARG A 73 -6.78 -7.95 5.56
N ALA A 74 -5.95 -8.88 6.04
CA ALA A 74 -5.50 -10.01 5.27
C ALA A 74 -6.04 -11.27 5.96
N GLU A 75 -6.93 -11.98 5.30
CA GLU A 75 -7.71 -13.08 5.90
C GLU A 75 -8.41 -12.62 7.21
N LYS A 76 -8.01 -13.19 8.34
CA LYS A 76 -8.57 -12.88 9.67
C LYS A 76 -7.73 -11.87 10.47
N ASP A 77 -6.56 -11.51 9.98
CA ASP A 77 -5.63 -10.64 10.69
C ASP A 77 -5.79 -9.18 10.24
N THR A 78 -5.54 -8.26 11.17
CA THR A 78 -5.40 -6.84 10.89
C THR A 78 -3.93 -6.47 10.94
N ILE A 79 -3.44 -5.82 9.89
CA ILE A 79 -2.04 -5.42 9.73
C ILE A 79 -1.97 -3.90 9.73
N LEU A 80 -1.11 -3.35 10.61
CA LEU A 80 -0.77 -1.94 10.58
C LEU A 80 0.34 -1.73 9.54
N VAL A 81 0.04 -0.99 8.48
CA VAL A 81 0.96 -0.64 7.40
C VAL A 81 1.50 0.76 7.62
N ARG A 82 2.81 0.86 7.77
CA ARG A 82 3.56 2.12 7.83
C ARG A 82 4.36 2.27 6.53
N PHE A 83 4.62 3.50 6.14
CA PHE A 83 5.36 3.79 4.91
C PHE A 83 6.81 4.11 5.23
N LYS A 84 7.71 3.46 4.49
CA LYS A 84 9.15 3.56 4.70
C LYS A 84 9.62 5.01 4.63
N ASP A 85 10.41 5.39 5.62
CA ASP A 85 11.04 6.71 5.74
C ASP A 85 10.06 7.89 5.65
N TYR A 86 8.74 7.63 5.88
CA TYR A 86 7.70 8.64 5.68
C TYR A 86 7.67 9.20 4.23
N GLY A 87 8.13 8.39 3.27
CA GLY A 87 8.46 8.80 1.91
C GLY A 87 7.26 8.99 0.99
N PHE A 88 6.07 8.46 1.35
CA PHE A 88 4.84 8.63 0.58
C PHE A 88 3.61 8.52 1.47
N PHE A 89 2.45 8.86 0.90
CA PHE A 89 1.18 8.85 1.60
C PHE A 89 0.09 8.30 0.67
N VAL A 90 -0.94 7.67 1.26
CA VAL A 90 -2.15 7.22 0.57
C VAL A 90 -3.29 8.21 0.77
N PRO A 91 -4.40 8.13 0.02
CA PRO A 91 -5.59 8.94 0.29
C PRO A 91 -6.06 8.80 1.74
N LYS A 92 -6.50 9.93 2.31
CA LYS A 92 -6.92 10.02 3.73
C LYS A 92 -8.30 9.41 4.01
N ALA A 93 -9.08 9.20 2.98
CA ALA A 93 -10.43 8.64 3.02
C ALA A 93 -10.87 8.23 1.61
N GLY A 94 -11.93 7.42 1.54
CA GLY A 94 -12.53 7.01 0.26
C GLY A 94 -11.86 5.81 -0.38
N ILE A 95 -10.98 5.13 0.36
CA ILE A 95 -10.27 3.91 -0.05
C ILE A 95 -10.63 2.71 0.85
N GLU A 96 -11.51 2.93 1.83
CA GLU A 96 -11.95 1.86 2.72
C GLU A 96 -12.79 0.83 1.93
N GLY A 97 -12.43 -0.43 2.06
CA GLY A 97 -13.03 -1.54 1.32
C GLY A 97 -12.32 -1.85 -0.01
N ASP A 98 -11.46 -0.97 -0.52
CA ASP A 98 -10.65 -1.26 -1.70
C ASP A 98 -9.57 -2.29 -1.38
N LYS A 99 -9.13 -3.00 -2.41
CA LYS A 99 -8.00 -3.91 -2.31
C LYS A 99 -6.70 -3.12 -2.42
N ALA A 100 -5.78 -3.37 -1.49
CA ALA A 100 -4.40 -2.93 -1.58
C ALA A 100 -3.47 -4.12 -1.77
N ILE A 101 -2.48 -3.96 -2.66
CA ILE A 101 -1.32 -4.84 -2.77
C ILE A 101 -0.14 -4.04 -2.22
N ILE A 102 0.58 -4.62 -1.27
CA ILE A 102 1.67 -3.94 -0.56
C ILE A 102 2.97 -4.72 -0.73
N ASN A 103 4.04 -4.01 -1.03
CA ASN A 103 5.40 -4.54 -1.15
C ASN A 103 6.25 -3.98 -0.03
N GLY A 104 6.96 -4.84 0.70
CA GLY A 104 7.83 -4.41 1.80
C GLY A 104 8.09 -5.52 2.82
N LYS A 105 8.22 -5.13 4.09
CA LYS A 105 8.60 -6.04 5.17
C LYS A 105 7.48 -6.22 6.17
N MET A 106 7.10 -7.46 6.40
CA MET A 106 6.15 -7.84 7.45
C MET A 106 6.90 -8.24 8.72
N SER A 107 6.39 -7.83 9.89
CA SER A 107 6.95 -8.17 11.20
C SER A 107 5.88 -8.26 12.28
N ILE A 108 6.26 -8.84 13.42
CA ILE A 108 5.48 -8.80 14.66
C ILE A 108 6.19 -7.82 15.58
N GLU A 109 5.51 -6.76 15.97
CA GLU A 109 6.07 -5.72 16.81
C GLU A 109 5.26 -5.52 18.08
N LYS A 110 5.96 -5.18 19.16
CA LYS A 110 5.33 -4.67 20.38
C LYS A 110 5.22 -3.16 20.30
N LEU A 111 4.03 -2.68 20.01
CA LEU A 111 3.73 -1.25 19.93
C LEU A 111 3.65 -0.68 21.35
N SER A 112 4.39 0.40 21.61
CA SER A 112 4.35 1.09 22.90
C SER A 112 3.01 1.80 23.13
N VAL A 113 2.69 2.10 24.39
CA VAL A 113 1.50 2.90 24.75
C VAL A 113 1.49 4.25 24.04
N ASP A 114 2.64 4.91 23.99
CA ASP A 114 2.76 6.23 23.35
C ASP A 114 2.48 6.16 21.85
N LEU A 115 2.99 5.12 21.18
CA LEU A 115 2.74 4.92 19.74
C LEU A 115 1.28 4.58 19.47
N LEU A 116 0.66 3.73 20.30
CA LEU A 116 -0.76 3.41 20.18
C LEU A 116 -1.65 4.65 20.41
N ARG A 117 -1.30 5.50 21.37
CA ARG A 117 -1.99 6.78 21.62
C ARG A 117 -1.84 7.72 20.44
N HIS A 118 -0.65 7.83 19.87
CA HIS A 118 -0.40 8.64 18.68
C HIS A 118 -1.29 8.19 17.50
N TYR A 119 -1.40 6.89 17.23
CA TYR A 119 -2.31 6.39 16.19
C TYR A 119 -3.79 6.64 16.51
N ALA A 120 -4.16 6.59 17.78
CA ALA A 120 -5.53 6.91 18.22
C ALA A 120 -5.84 8.42 18.05
N GLU A 121 -4.89 9.30 18.34
CA GLU A 121 -4.97 10.74 18.05
C GLU A 121 -5.13 11.01 16.56
N ASP A 122 -4.27 10.43 15.73
CA ASP A 122 -4.33 10.55 14.28
C ASP A 122 -5.68 10.06 13.72
N ALA A 123 -6.25 9.03 14.33
CA ALA A 123 -7.57 8.51 13.98
C ALA A 123 -8.73 9.34 14.52
N GLY A 124 -8.45 10.46 15.20
CA GLY A 124 -9.48 11.36 15.73
C GLY A 124 -10.25 10.82 16.94
N LYS A 125 -9.64 9.88 17.69
CA LYS A 125 -10.25 9.35 18.92
C LYS A 125 -10.36 10.43 20.00
N SER A 126 -11.38 10.30 20.86
CA SER A 126 -11.55 11.18 22.00
C SER A 126 -10.45 11.01 23.03
N LYS A 127 -10.20 12.05 23.85
CA LYS A 127 -9.22 11.97 24.93
C LYS A 127 -9.48 10.81 25.88
N ASP A 128 -10.73 10.55 26.22
CA ASP A 128 -11.14 9.45 27.10
C ASP A 128 -10.81 8.07 26.50
N GLU A 129 -10.91 7.91 25.17
CA GLU A 129 -10.51 6.69 24.48
C GLU A 129 -8.99 6.52 24.47
N ILE A 130 -8.26 7.61 24.24
CA ILE A 130 -6.80 7.61 24.22
C ILE A 130 -6.23 7.29 25.60
N GLU A 131 -6.78 7.87 26.67
CA GLU A 131 -6.34 7.63 28.05
C GLU A 131 -6.56 6.19 28.52
N LYS A 132 -7.54 5.48 27.96
CA LYS A 132 -7.78 4.04 28.21
C LYS A 132 -6.68 3.13 27.65
N ILE A 133 -5.86 3.63 26.73
CA ILE A 133 -4.71 2.90 26.21
C ILE A 133 -3.60 2.94 27.26
N THR A 134 -3.49 1.89 28.06
CA THR A 134 -2.57 1.83 29.21
C THR A 134 -1.53 0.70 29.11
N LYS A 135 -1.65 -0.16 28.10
CA LYS A 135 -0.76 -1.33 27.91
C LYS A 135 -0.24 -1.36 26.47
N PRO A 136 1.01 -1.84 26.28
CA PRO A 136 1.51 -2.10 24.95
C PRO A 136 0.76 -3.27 24.30
N GLU A 137 0.71 -3.28 22.97
CA GLU A 137 0.06 -4.33 22.17
C GLU A 137 1.07 -5.00 21.26
N VAL A 138 0.93 -6.32 21.09
CA VAL A 138 1.69 -7.05 20.07
C VAL A 138 0.83 -7.11 18.82
N SER A 139 1.34 -6.54 17.75
CA SER A 139 0.60 -6.39 16.48
C SER A 139 1.42 -6.87 15.29
N LEU A 140 0.70 -7.34 14.28
CA LEU A 140 1.26 -7.49 12.94
C LEU A 140 1.46 -6.11 12.32
N THR A 141 2.66 -5.86 11.85
CA THR A 141 3.03 -4.60 11.19
C THR A 141 3.65 -4.88 9.83
N PHE A 142 3.55 -3.90 8.96
CA PHE A 142 4.15 -3.94 7.63
C PHE A 142 4.82 -2.59 7.36
N LEU A 143 6.10 -2.62 7.01
CA LEU A 143 6.82 -1.46 6.53
C LEU A 143 6.85 -1.50 5.01
N ALA A 144 5.98 -0.73 4.37
CA ALA A 144 5.81 -0.73 2.93
C ALA A 144 6.83 0.16 2.23
N ASP A 145 7.52 -0.41 1.24
CA ASP A 145 8.30 0.32 0.24
C ASP A 145 7.36 0.90 -0.83
N GLY A 146 6.28 0.18 -1.16
CA GLY A 146 5.27 0.60 -2.12
C GLY A 146 3.90 -0.01 -1.84
N VAL A 147 2.87 0.66 -2.32
CA VAL A 147 1.46 0.26 -2.25
C VAL A 147 0.82 0.45 -3.62
N PHE A 148 0.03 -0.50 -4.04
CA PHE A 148 -0.91 -0.38 -5.15
C PHE A 148 -2.32 -0.52 -4.61
N ILE A 149 -3.21 0.43 -4.95
CA ILE A 149 -4.63 0.40 -4.57
C ILE A 149 -5.45 0.22 -5.84
N GLU A 150 -6.27 -0.81 -5.88
CA GLU A 150 -7.22 -1.02 -6.99
C GLU A 150 -8.31 0.05 -6.97
N ASN A 151 -8.81 0.41 -8.15
CA ASN A 151 -9.92 1.36 -8.37
C ASN A 151 -9.63 2.84 -8.06
N LEU A 152 -8.36 3.24 -8.03
CA LEU A 152 -7.94 4.64 -7.96
C LEU A 152 -7.53 5.19 -9.31
#